data_98fd00dc9169d1bf26b0ba6de9644535
#
_entry.id   98fd00dc9169d1bf26b0ba6de9644535
#
_cell.length_a   1.000
_cell.length_b   1.000
_cell.length_c   1.000
_cell.angle_alpha   90.00
_cell.angle_beta   90.00
_cell.angle_gamma   90.00
#
_symmetry.space_group_name_H-M   'P 1'
#
loop_
_entity.id
_entity.type
_entity.pdbx_description
1 polymer ?
#
loop_
_entity_poly.entity_id
_entity_poly.type
_entity_poly.pdbx_seq_one_letter_code
_entity_poly.pdbx_strand_id
1 'polypeptide(L)'
;MAEKKEFLYKILLLGDSSVGKTCFLMRYTDNTFQEIHMSTIGLDYKLKNIQLDDGKMVKIQIWDTAGQDRFRSITKNYYKGAHGIILIYDVTSRKTFENVKNWVAQIREEVSEKVSIILVGNKIDDVDGRKVKTEEGQMMAKECGLAFFETSAKSGENIDSTFNELVKRTVEAYTKVDGQGSKLSSKKTKKKGCC
;
A
#
# COMPACT_ATOMS: atom_id res chain seq x y z
N MET A 1 25.03 -23.55 0.73
CA MET A 1 23.65 -23.15 1.04
C MET A 1 23.44 -21.83 0.37
N ALA A 2 22.53 -21.70 -0.61
CA ALA A 2 22.25 -20.43 -1.25
C ALA A 2 21.51 -19.55 -0.23
N GLU A 3 22.04 -18.37 0.09
CA GLU A 3 21.33 -17.37 0.88
C GLU A 3 20.02 -17.05 0.17
N LYS A 4 18.89 -17.40 0.78
CA LYS A 4 17.58 -16.95 0.33
C LYS A 4 17.54 -15.42 0.49
N LYS A 5 17.63 -14.71 -0.63
CA LYS A 5 17.46 -13.25 -0.66
C LYS A 5 16.06 -12.94 -0.14
N GLU A 6 15.95 -12.54 1.13
CA GLU A 6 14.68 -12.05 1.69
C GLU A 6 14.38 -10.71 1.04
N PHE A 7 13.30 -10.64 0.27
CA PHE A 7 12.82 -9.37 -0.27
C PHE A 7 11.99 -8.66 0.80
N LEU A 8 12.41 -7.45 1.15
CA LEU A 8 11.67 -6.56 2.03
C LEU A 8 10.89 -5.56 1.19
N TYR A 9 9.56 -5.64 1.25
CA TYR A 9 8.68 -4.69 0.57
C TYR A 9 8.18 -3.62 1.52
N LYS A 10 8.40 -2.37 1.15
CA LYS A 10 7.93 -1.20 1.89
C LYS A 10 6.52 -0.85 1.44
N ILE A 11 5.57 -0.89 2.38
CA ILE A 11 4.16 -0.54 2.19
C ILE A 11 3.86 0.74 2.96
N LEU A 12 3.17 1.68 2.34
CA LEU A 12 2.74 2.92 3.00
C LEU A 12 1.23 2.92 3.22
N LEU A 13 0.80 3.38 4.38
CA LEU A 13 -0.61 3.72 4.65
C LEU A 13 -0.78 5.23 4.50
N LEU A 14 -1.59 5.68 3.57
CA LEU A 14 -1.82 7.08 3.25
C LEU A 14 -3.31 7.44 3.36
N GLY A 15 -3.61 8.71 3.48
CA GLY A 15 -4.97 9.25 3.58
C GLY A 15 -5.06 10.33 4.65
N ASP A 16 -6.20 10.97 4.74
CA ASP A 16 -6.45 12.07 5.66
C ASP A 16 -6.28 11.67 7.13
N SER A 17 -6.26 12.65 8.01
CA SER A 17 -6.30 12.41 9.45
C SER A 17 -7.61 11.71 9.83
N SER A 18 -7.55 10.84 10.85
CA SER A 18 -8.71 10.16 11.45
C SER A 18 -9.46 9.17 10.54
N VAL A 19 -8.94 8.82 9.35
CA VAL A 19 -9.53 7.76 8.50
C VAL A 19 -9.28 6.35 9.05
N GLY A 20 -8.45 6.21 10.10
CA GLY A 20 -8.19 4.95 10.80
C GLY A 20 -6.96 4.18 10.33
N LYS A 21 -5.94 4.83 9.75
CA LYS A 21 -4.68 4.19 9.30
C LYS A 21 -4.01 3.36 10.38
N THR A 22 -3.81 3.96 11.57
CA THR A 22 -3.20 3.29 12.72
C THR A 22 -4.04 2.09 13.19
N CYS A 23 -5.36 2.26 13.29
CA CYS A 23 -6.26 1.15 13.67
C CYS A 23 -6.23 0.02 12.63
N PHE A 24 -6.14 0.39 11.34
CA PHE A 24 -6.02 -0.54 10.23
C PHE A 24 -4.71 -1.36 10.34
N LEU A 25 -3.58 -0.69 10.62
CA LEU A 25 -2.30 -1.34 10.87
C LEU A 25 -2.36 -2.28 12.07
N MET A 26 -2.85 -1.81 13.22
CA MET A 26 -2.93 -2.59 14.46
C MET A 26 -3.86 -3.80 14.31
N ARG A 27 -4.97 -3.64 13.60
CA ARG A 27 -5.86 -4.78 13.29
C ARG A 27 -5.12 -5.83 12.47
N TYR A 28 -4.37 -5.42 11.46
CA TYR A 28 -3.64 -6.36 10.59
C TYR A 28 -2.47 -7.03 11.31
N THR A 29 -1.70 -6.30 12.12
CA THR A 29 -0.47 -6.84 12.73
C THR A 29 -0.71 -7.57 14.03
N ASP A 30 -1.54 -7.00 14.89
CA ASP A 30 -1.70 -7.41 16.29
C ASP A 30 -3.11 -7.99 16.57
N ASN A 31 -4.00 -7.98 15.57
CA ASN A 31 -5.43 -8.33 15.68
C ASN A 31 -6.13 -7.54 16.81
N THR A 32 -5.71 -6.32 17.05
CA THR A 32 -6.28 -5.43 18.08
C THR A 32 -6.98 -4.24 17.45
N PHE A 33 -7.96 -3.71 18.16
CA PHE A 33 -8.62 -2.45 17.83
C PHE A 33 -8.71 -1.62 19.11
N GLN A 34 -8.27 -0.38 19.02
CA GLN A 34 -8.43 0.60 20.08
C GLN A 34 -9.09 1.83 19.47
N GLU A 35 -10.13 2.32 20.09
CA GLU A 35 -10.80 3.55 19.73
C GLU A 35 -9.92 4.76 20.15
N ILE A 36 -8.77 4.90 19.47
CA ILE A 36 -7.79 5.94 19.79
C ILE A 36 -8.10 7.16 18.95
N HIS A 37 -8.47 8.26 19.61
CA HIS A 37 -8.58 9.58 18.99
C HIS A 37 -7.26 10.37 19.03
N MET A 38 -6.14 9.72 19.35
CA MET A 38 -4.83 10.38 19.38
C MET A 38 -4.25 10.48 17.98
N SER A 39 -3.85 11.69 17.61
CA SER A 39 -3.08 11.90 16.37
C SER A 39 -1.78 11.14 16.43
N THR A 40 -1.45 10.38 15.39
CA THR A 40 -0.14 9.73 15.26
C THR A 40 0.96 10.80 15.31
N ILE A 41 1.83 10.72 16.31
CA ILE A 41 2.98 11.61 16.46
C ILE A 41 4.20 10.88 15.91
N GLY A 42 4.66 11.26 14.73
CA GLY A 42 5.84 10.67 14.10
C GLY A 42 5.53 9.60 13.07
N LEU A 43 6.54 8.79 12.79
CA LEU A 43 6.48 7.62 11.91
C LEU A 43 6.68 6.38 12.75
N ASP A 44 5.77 5.47 12.63
CA ASP A 44 5.95 4.12 13.14
C ASP A 44 5.88 3.12 11.98
N TYR A 45 6.58 2.00 12.11
CA TYR A 45 6.45 0.91 11.16
C TYR A 45 6.38 -0.44 11.87
N LYS A 46 5.66 -1.35 11.27
CA LYS A 46 5.57 -2.75 11.70
C LYS A 46 6.16 -3.66 10.63
N LEU A 47 6.76 -4.76 11.07
CA LEU A 47 7.26 -5.84 10.21
C LEU A 47 6.31 -7.02 10.28
N LYS A 48 5.96 -7.59 9.13
CA LYS A 48 5.17 -8.84 9.07
C LYS A 48 5.71 -9.75 7.97
N ASN A 49 5.77 -11.04 8.25
CA ASN A 49 6.04 -12.06 7.25
C ASN A 49 4.71 -12.57 6.70
N ILE A 50 4.62 -12.68 5.39
CA ILE A 50 3.42 -13.16 4.68
C ILE A 50 3.83 -14.35 3.83
N GLN A 51 3.03 -15.40 3.87
CA GLN A 51 3.12 -16.49 2.93
C GLN A 51 2.20 -16.24 1.75
N LEU A 52 2.76 -16.22 0.55
CA LEU A 52 1.99 -16.13 -0.70
C LEU A 52 1.37 -17.48 -1.06
N ASP A 53 0.38 -17.46 -1.97
CA ASP A 53 -0.32 -18.67 -2.45
C ASP A 53 0.63 -19.71 -3.06
N ASP A 54 1.76 -19.27 -3.61
CA ASP A 54 2.81 -20.13 -4.16
C ASP A 54 3.79 -20.68 -3.09
N GLY A 55 3.50 -20.44 -1.81
CA GLY A 55 4.30 -20.86 -0.67
C GLY A 55 5.54 -20.02 -0.37
N LYS A 56 5.80 -18.98 -1.17
CA LYS A 56 6.92 -18.06 -0.89
C LYS A 56 6.64 -17.21 0.32
N MET A 57 7.66 -17.04 1.15
CA MET A 57 7.65 -16.09 2.27
C MET A 57 8.18 -14.76 1.80
N VAL A 58 7.42 -13.70 2.07
CA VAL A 58 7.83 -12.31 1.84
C VAL A 58 7.77 -11.53 3.14
N LYS A 59 8.69 -10.62 3.32
CA LYS A 59 8.72 -9.71 4.46
C LYS A 59 8.23 -8.35 4.03
N ILE A 60 7.27 -7.80 4.75
CA ILE A 60 6.76 -6.46 4.50
C ILE A 60 7.06 -5.54 5.66
N GLN A 61 7.35 -4.29 5.35
CA GLN A 61 7.50 -3.19 6.30
C GLN A 61 6.36 -2.20 6.04
N ILE A 62 5.44 -2.09 6.99
CA ILE A 62 4.24 -1.27 6.84
C ILE A 62 4.45 0.00 7.65
N TRP A 63 4.41 1.14 6.97
CA TRP A 63 4.62 2.45 7.55
C TRP A 63 3.29 3.13 7.81
N ASP A 64 3.02 3.45 9.07
CA ASP A 64 1.90 4.31 9.47
C ASP A 64 2.34 5.75 9.38
N THR A 65 1.58 6.56 8.66
CA THR A 65 1.88 7.97 8.48
C THR A 65 0.87 8.84 9.21
N ALA A 66 1.35 9.92 9.82
CA ALA A 66 0.47 10.95 10.35
C ALA A 66 -0.34 11.57 9.21
N GLY A 67 -1.68 11.53 9.31
CA GLY A 67 -2.60 12.06 8.28
C GLY A 67 -2.73 13.60 8.28
N GLN A 68 -1.80 14.32 8.92
CA GLN A 68 -1.90 15.77 9.03
C GLN A 68 -1.19 16.47 7.87
N ASP A 69 -1.88 17.42 7.24
CA ASP A 69 -1.36 18.33 6.21
C ASP A 69 -0.08 19.09 6.62
N ARG A 70 0.19 19.20 7.92
CA ARG A 70 1.36 19.90 8.47
C ARG A 70 2.70 19.21 8.14
N PHE A 71 2.66 17.95 7.72
CA PHE A 71 3.86 17.16 7.40
C PHE A 71 4.06 16.94 5.91
N ARG A 72 3.38 17.68 5.03
CA ARG A 72 3.52 17.55 3.57
C ARG A 72 4.97 17.69 3.09
N SER A 73 5.78 18.51 3.74
CA SER A 73 7.21 18.66 3.39
C SER A 73 8.08 17.46 3.78
N ILE A 74 7.64 16.67 4.77
CA ILE A 74 8.35 15.48 5.23
C ILE A 74 7.96 14.26 4.36
N THR A 75 6.81 14.34 3.69
CA THR A 75 6.17 13.23 2.96
C THR A 75 7.00 12.71 1.78
N LYS A 76 7.78 13.57 1.11
CA LYS A 76 8.60 13.16 -0.05
C LYS A 76 9.60 12.04 0.27
N ASN A 77 10.24 12.11 1.44
CA ASN A 77 11.17 11.06 1.87
C ASN A 77 10.48 9.72 2.18
N TYR A 78 9.17 9.71 2.45
CA TYR A 78 8.43 8.49 2.74
C TYR A 78 8.14 7.68 1.51
N TYR A 79 7.84 8.35 0.38
CA TYR A 79 7.58 7.70 -0.89
C TYR A 79 8.82 6.98 -1.44
N LYS A 80 10.01 7.43 -1.05
CA LYS A 80 11.26 6.83 -1.52
C LYS A 80 11.35 5.35 -1.13
N GLY A 81 11.46 4.49 -2.13
CA GLY A 81 11.55 3.05 -1.94
C GLY A 81 10.23 2.38 -1.56
N ALA A 82 9.10 3.06 -1.69
CA ALA A 82 7.79 2.43 -1.56
C ALA A 82 7.57 1.41 -2.68
N HIS A 83 7.01 0.26 -2.34
CA HIS A 83 6.67 -0.82 -3.26
C HIS A 83 5.17 -0.98 -3.41
N GLY A 84 4.41 -0.66 -2.36
CA GLY A 84 2.96 -0.67 -2.35
C GLY A 84 2.39 0.43 -1.48
N ILE A 85 1.16 0.84 -1.76
CA ILE A 85 0.45 1.91 -1.04
C ILE A 85 -0.99 1.47 -0.82
N ILE A 86 -1.48 1.66 0.41
CA ILE A 86 -2.90 1.61 0.74
C ILE A 86 -3.35 3.04 1.00
N LEU A 87 -4.19 3.56 0.11
CA LEU A 87 -4.81 4.87 0.26
C LEU A 87 -6.18 4.71 0.91
N ILE A 88 -6.35 5.26 2.11
CA ILE A 88 -7.52 5.04 2.96
C ILE A 88 -8.34 6.32 3.06
N TYR A 89 -9.65 6.20 2.83
CA TYR A 89 -10.65 7.20 3.19
C TYR A 89 -11.67 6.62 4.17
N ASP A 90 -12.46 7.47 4.80
CA ASP A 90 -13.51 7.10 5.76
C ASP A 90 -14.87 7.18 5.06
N VAL A 91 -15.62 6.06 4.99
CA VAL A 91 -16.93 6.01 4.33
C VAL A 91 -17.97 6.90 5.02
N THR A 92 -17.72 7.30 6.27
CA THR A 92 -18.58 8.21 7.05
C THR A 92 -18.23 9.70 6.82
N SER A 93 -17.15 9.97 6.05
CA SER A 93 -16.66 11.34 5.81
C SER A 93 -16.53 11.64 4.32
N ARG A 94 -17.51 12.37 3.76
CA ARG A 94 -17.49 12.82 2.38
C ARG A 94 -16.20 13.57 2.02
N LYS A 95 -15.72 14.43 2.93
CA LYS A 95 -14.49 15.22 2.73
C LYS A 95 -13.27 14.33 2.45
N THR A 96 -13.09 13.25 3.20
CA THR A 96 -11.93 12.36 3.01
C THR A 96 -12.02 11.60 1.69
N PHE A 97 -13.23 11.29 1.21
CA PHE A 97 -13.46 10.68 -0.10
C PHE A 97 -13.15 11.67 -1.23
N GLU A 98 -13.60 12.91 -1.14
CA GLU A 98 -13.31 13.95 -2.14
C GLU A 98 -11.81 14.22 -2.27
N ASN A 99 -11.04 14.09 -1.18
CA ASN A 99 -9.59 14.25 -1.17
C ASN A 99 -8.83 13.09 -1.87
N VAL A 100 -9.48 11.96 -2.16
CA VAL A 100 -8.83 10.81 -2.82
C VAL A 100 -8.13 11.21 -4.11
N LYS A 101 -8.76 12.04 -4.97
CA LYS A 101 -8.15 12.49 -6.23
C LYS A 101 -6.86 13.27 -6.01
N ASN A 102 -6.83 14.12 -5.00
CA ASN A 102 -5.64 14.89 -4.63
C ASN A 102 -4.51 13.98 -4.14
N TRP A 103 -4.85 12.98 -3.30
CA TRP A 103 -3.90 11.98 -2.85
C TRP A 103 -3.30 11.18 -4.02
N VAL A 104 -4.15 10.70 -4.93
CA VAL A 104 -3.70 9.93 -6.11
C VAL A 104 -2.77 10.77 -6.99
N ALA A 105 -3.08 12.05 -7.23
CA ALA A 105 -2.21 12.93 -8.00
C ALA A 105 -0.84 13.08 -7.33
N GLN A 106 -0.80 13.39 -6.02
CA GLN A 106 0.45 13.50 -5.27
C GLN A 106 1.26 12.21 -5.26
N ILE A 107 0.61 11.05 -5.03
CA ILE A 107 1.29 9.76 -5.04
C ILE A 107 1.97 9.53 -6.40
N ARG A 108 1.26 9.78 -7.50
CA ARG A 108 1.78 9.56 -8.86
C ARG A 108 2.94 10.45 -9.24
N GLU A 109 3.06 11.63 -8.63
CA GLU A 109 4.22 12.52 -8.82
C GLU A 109 5.48 12.00 -8.10
N GLU A 110 5.30 11.26 -6.99
CA GLU A 110 6.40 10.89 -6.10
C GLU A 110 6.87 9.43 -6.24
N VAL A 111 6.04 8.55 -6.83
CA VAL A 111 6.36 7.12 -6.97
C VAL A 111 6.44 6.68 -8.42
N SER A 112 7.18 5.59 -8.67
CA SER A 112 7.22 4.99 -10.01
C SER A 112 5.91 4.27 -10.32
N GLU A 113 5.62 4.09 -11.61
CA GLU A 113 4.44 3.37 -12.11
C GLU A 113 4.36 1.90 -11.65
N LYS A 114 5.46 1.34 -11.14
CA LYS A 114 5.53 -0.02 -10.60
C LYS A 114 4.90 -0.16 -9.22
N VAL A 115 4.72 0.95 -8.51
CA VAL A 115 4.16 0.92 -7.16
C VAL A 115 2.69 0.57 -7.23
N SER A 116 2.33 -0.54 -6.60
CA SER A 116 0.94 -0.98 -6.52
C SER A 116 0.16 -0.11 -5.53
N ILE A 117 -1.01 0.38 -5.96
CA ILE A 117 -1.88 1.23 -5.11
C ILE A 117 -3.25 0.57 -5.00
N ILE A 118 -3.76 0.49 -3.77
CA ILE A 118 -5.15 0.06 -3.48
C ILE A 118 -5.89 1.20 -2.79
N LEU A 119 -7.11 1.49 -3.24
CA LEU A 119 -8.03 2.40 -2.58
C LEU A 119 -8.88 1.65 -1.57
N VAL A 120 -8.99 2.17 -0.35
CA VAL A 120 -9.75 1.56 0.74
C VAL A 120 -10.76 2.54 1.31
N GLY A 121 -12.05 2.14 1.33
CA GLY A 121 -13.10 2.78 2.12
C GLY A 121 -13.19 2.10 3.48
N ASN A 122 -12.74 2.76 4.54
CA ASN A 122 -12.72 2.21 5.90
C ASN A 122 -13.93 2.66 6.73
N LYS A 123 -14.18 1.96 7.83
CA LYS A 123 -15.26 2.17 8.81
C LYS A 123 -16.64 1.76 8.29
N ILE A 124 -16.72 0.67 7.52
CA ILE A 124 -18.01 0.16 7.01
C ILE A 124 -18.92 -0.39 8.11
N ASP A 125 -18.39 -0.61 9.29
CA ASP A 125 -19.15 -0.98 10.50
C ASP A 125 -20.08 0.12 10.99
N ASP A 126 -19.82 1.39 10.64
CA ASP A 126 -20.70 2.52 10.95
C ASP A 126 -21.71 2.73 9.80
N VAL A 127 -22.73 1.86 9.78
CA VAL A 127 -23.75 1.85 8.72
C VAL A 127 -24.58 3.13 8.74
N ASP A 128 -24.96 3.60 9.94
CA ASP A 128 -25.81 4.80 10.10
C ASP A 128 -25.05 6.09 9.77
N GLY A 129 -23.75 6.11 10.05
CA GLY A 129 -22.87 7.24 9.74
C GLY A 129 -22.40 7.29 8.28
N ARG A 130 -22.67 6.27 7.46
CA ARG A 130 -22.18 6.19 6.08
C ARG A 130 -22.67 7.37 5.22
N LYS A 131 -21.73 8.03 4.56
CA LYS A 131 -21.96 9.16 3.64
C LYS A 131 -21.45 8.91 2.22
N VAL A 132 -20.66 7.86 2.03
CA VAL A 132 -20.14 7.44 0.72
C VAL A 132 -20.65 6.04 0.42
N LYS A 133 -21.37 5.91 -0.69
CA LYS A 133 -21.89 4.62 -1.14
C LYS A 133 -20.74 3.78 -1.72
N THR A 134 -20.88 2.46 -1.65
CA THR A 134 -19.89 1.51 -2.21
C THR A 134 -19.64 1.75 -3.69
N GLU A 135 -20.72 2.02 -4.45
CA GLU A 135 -20.63 2.27 -5.90
C GLU A 135 -19.81 3.53 -6.22
N GLU A 136 -19.88 4.55 -5.37
CA GLU A 136 -19.06 5.77 -5.54
C GLU A 136 -17.57 5.46 -5.34
N GLY A 137 -17.24 4.64 -4.33
CA GLY A 137 -15.87 4.18 -4.09
C GLY A 137 -15.33 3.36 -5.25
N GLN A 138 -16.15 2.43 -5.77
CA GLN A 138 -15.80 1.62 -6.94
C GLN A 138 -15.58 2.49 -8.19
N MET A 139 -16.43 3.47 -8.44
CA MET A 139 -16.27 4.40 -9.56
C MET A 139 -14.99 5.22 -9.44
N MET A 140 -14.71 5.77 -8.24
CA MET A 140 -13.49 6.53 -7.98
C MET A 140 -12.24 5.67 -8.24
N ALA A 141 -12.23 4.44 -7.75
CA ALA A 141 -11.13 3.52 -7.96
C ALA A 141 -10.95 3.20 -9.45
N LYS A 142 -12.03 2.95 -10.18
CA LYS A 142 -12.01 2.70 -11.63
C LYS A 142 -11.47 3.90 -12.41
N GLU A 143 -11.93 5.13 -12.09
CA GLU A 143 -11.43 6.36 -12.71
C GLU A 143 -9.92 6.55 -12.46
N CYS A 144 -9.46 6.19 -11.26
CA CYS A 144 -8.06 6.26 -10.88
C CYS A 144 -7.24 5.03 -11.28
N GLY A 145 -7.84 3.99 -11.91
CA GLY A 145 -7.12 2.77 -12.28
C GLY A 145 -6.58 1.99 -11.08
N LEU A 146 -7.29 1.99 -9.95
CA LEU A 146 -6.91 1.35 -8.69
C LEU A 146 -7.80 0.14 -8.40
N ALA A 147 -7.27 -0.83 -7.62
CA ALA A 147 -8.11 -1.82 -6.97
C ALA A 147 -8.84 -1.17 -5.78
N PHE A 148 -10.00 -1.73 -5.41
CA PHE A 148 -10.88 -1.17 -4.40
C PHE A 148 -11.29 -2.22 -3.38
N PHE A 149 -11.25 -1.84 -2.10
CA PHE A 149 -11.79 -2.61 -1.00
C PHE A 149 -12.56 -1.69 -0.05
N GLU A 150 -13.61 -2.23 0.55
CA GLU A 150 -14.23 -1.64 1.73
C GLU A 150 -13.87 -2.48 2.94
N THR A 151 -13.55 -1.82 4.05
CA THR A 151 -12.98 -2.47 5.24
C THR A 151 -13.54 -1.90 6.53
N SER A 152 -13.45 -2.69 7.60
CA SER A 152 -13.59 -2.20 8.96
C SER A 152 -12.38 -2.61 9.80
N ALA A 153 -11.63 -1.63 10.26
CA ALA A 153 -10.59 -1.88 11.26
C ALA A 153 -11.18 -2.34 12.60
N LYS A 154 -12.44 -1.98 12.89
CA LYS A 154 -13.15 -2.37 14.12
C LYS A 154 -13.54 -3.83 14.10
N SER A 155 -14.22 -4.31 13.07
CA SER A 155 -14.63 -5.72 12.94
C SER A 155 -13.51 -6.62 12.41
N GLY A 156 -12.51 -6.08 11.69
CA GLY A 156 -11.47 -6.83 10.98
C GLY A 156 -11.86 -7.17 9.55
N GLU A 157 -13.05 -6.78 9.10
CA GLU A 157 -13.56 -7.14 7.78
C GLU A 157 -12.67 -6.62 6.66
N ASN A 158 -12.31 -7.53 5.74
CA ASN A 158 -11.50 -7.29 4.54
C ASN A 158 -10.07 -6.74 4.77
N ILE A 159 -9.57 -6.70 6.01
CA ILE A 159 -8.22 -6.19 6.30
C ILE A 159 -7.16 -7.11 5.69
N ASP A 160 -7.19 -8.41 6.02
CA ASP A 160 -6.21 -9.38 5.50
C ASP A 160 -6.28 -9.50 3.98
N SER A 161 -7.49 -9.52 3.40
CA SER A 161 -7.72 -9.58 1.94
C SER A 161 -7.07 -8.39 1.23
N THR A 162 -7.18 -7.18 1.80
CA THR A 162 -6.58 -5.97 1.24
C THR A 162 -5.05 -6.06 1.21
N PHE A 163 -4.43 -6.48 2.31
CA PHE A 163 -2.97 -6.65 2.36
C PHE A 163 -2.49 -7.75 1.43
N ASN A 164 -3.16 -8.90 1.41
CA ASN A 164 -2.79 -10.03 0.56
C ASN A 164 -2.83 -9.63 -0.92
N GLU A 165 -3.88 -8.93 -1.36
CA GLU A 165 -3.99 -8.45 -2.74
C GLU A 165 -2.89 -7.43 -3.06
N LEU A 166 -2.61 -6.47 -2.15
CA LEU A 166 -1.53 -5.51 -2.37
C LEU A 166 -0.18 -6.19 -2.50
N VAL A 167 0.14 -7.12 -1.59
CA VAL A 167 1.44 -7.81 -1.59
C VAL A 167 1.58 -8.66 -2.84
N LYS A 168 0.54 -9.38 -3.26
CA LYS A 168 0.53 -10.15 -4.50
C LYS A 168 0.87 -9.27 -5.70
N ARG A 169 0.15 -8.16 -5.89
CA ARG A 169 0.41 -7.18 -6.97
C ARG A 169 1.81 -6.61 -6.90
N THR A 170 2.27 -6.27 -5.70
CA THR A 170 3.61 -5.74 -5.47
C THR A 170 4.69 -6.75 -5.89
N VAL A 171 4.58 -7.99 -5.43
CA VAL A 171 5.54 -9.05 -5.79
C VAL A 171 5.55 -9.29 -7.31
N GLU A 172 4.37 -9.36 -7.94
CA GLU A 172 4.27 -9.54 -9.39
C GLU A 172 4.93 -8.39 -10.17
N ALA A 173 4.72 -7.13 -9.74
CA ALA A 173 5.29 -5.95 -10.40
C ALA A 173 6.83 -5.93 -10.33
N TYR A 174 7.40 -6.38 -9.22
CA TYR A 174 8.85 -6.34 -9.02
C TYR A 174 9.56 -7.61 -9.52
N THR A 175 8.93 -8.79 -9.52
CA THR A 175 9.54 -10.02 -10.05
C THR A 175 9.56 -10.10 -11.57
N LYS A 176 8.57 -9.51 -12.27
CA LYS A 176 8.55 -9.44 -13.75
C LYS A 176 9.75 -8.68 -14.32
N VAL A 177 10.32 -7.75 -13.59
CA VAL A 177 11.45 -6.92 -14.04
C VAL A 177 12.78 -7.65 -13.92
N ASP A 178 12.97 -8.43 -12.86
CA ASP A 178 14.20 -9.22 -12.68
C ASP A 178 14.32 -10.34 -13.74
N GLY A 179 13.19 -10.84 -14.25
CA GLY A 179 13.16 -11.84 -15.34
C GLY A 179 13.54 -11.28 -16.73
N GLN A 180 13.45 -9.98 -16.97
CA GLN A 180 13.84 -9.35 -18.24
C GLN A 180 15.30 -8.88 -18.27
N GLY A 181 15.91 -8.63 -17.10
CA GLY A 181 17.32 -8.23 -16.99
C GLY A 181 18.33 -9.34 -17.30
N SER A 182 17.96 -10.61 -17.20
CA SER A 182 18.88 -11.73 -17.41
C SER A 182 19.04 -12.17 -18.88
N LYS A 183 18.30 -11.59 -19.85
CA LYS A 183 18.40 -11.94 -21.28
C LYS A 183 19.33 -11.04 -22.10
N LEU A 184 19.98 -10.03 -21.53
CA LEU A 184 20.78 -9.04 -22.26
C LEU A 184 22.29 -9.18 -22.10
N SER A 185 22.84 -10.25 -21.49
CA SER A 185 24.28 -10.39 -21.28
C SER A 185 24.91 -11.66 -21.93
N SER A 186 24.42 -12.11 -23.10
CA SER A 186 25.12 -13.14 -23.88
C SER A 186 25.46 -12.70 -25.30
N LYS A 187 26.07 -11.52 -25.48
CA LYS A 187 26.83 -11.25 -26.71
C LYS A 187 28.29 -11.67 -26.53
N LYS A 188 28.61 -12.89 -26.98
CA LYS A 188 29.96 -13.39 -27.12
C LYS A 188 30.76 -12.46 -28.04
N THR A 189 31.73 -11.77 -27.53
CA THR A 189 32.79 -11.11 -28.32
C THR A 189 33.63 -12.19 -28.95
N LYS A 190 33.49 -12.37 -30.28
CA LYS A 190 34.44 -13.13 -31.09
C LYS A 190 35.74 -12.32 -31.15
N LYS A 191 36.79 -12.81 -30.51
CA LYS A 191 38.18 -12.38 -30.77
C LYS A 191 38.52 -12.71 -32.19
N LYS A 192 38.77 -11.72 -33.05
CA LYS A 192 39.49 -11.89 -34.30
C LYS A 192 40.96 -11.97 -33.96
N GLY A 193 41.58 -13.13 -34.25
CA GLY A 193 43.03 -13.28 -34.25
C GLY A 193 43.60 -12.53 -35.46
N CYS A 194 44.67 -11.79 -35.24
CA CYS A 194 45.59 -11.31 -36.29
C CYS A 194 46.69 -12.34 -36.48
N CYS A 195 46.87 -12.78 -37.71
CA CYS A 195 48.16 -13.17 -38.27
C CYS A 195 48.84 -11.94 -38.79
#